data_4e8bc7f6801b619a0d5e3d6238aef0ec
#
_entry.id   4e8bc7f6801b619a0d5e3d6238aef0ec
#
_cell.length_a   1.000
_cell.length_b   1.000
_cell.length_c   1.000
_cell.angle_alpha   90.00
_cell.angle_beta   90.00
_cell.angle_gamma   90.00
#
_symmetry.space_group_name_H-M   'P 1'
#
loop_
_entity.id
_entity.type
_entity.pdbx_description
1 polymer ?
#
loop_
_entity_poly.entity_id
_entity_poly.type
_entity_poly.pdbx_seq_one_letter_code
_entity_poly.pdbx_strand_id
1 'polypeptide(L)'
;MIFLTFGTGLGAGLILSGRLYNGHSGLAGEVGHIRISDHGSICYGKKGSWESYCSGTGISAMYKDHFNEQLSAKEICRLAEQGDKKALYIIDISATYLGKGLALLMDILNPEKIVIGSIFTRSESLFRSSMEKSIHKEALEQTSKDCLVLPSLLGEALGDMAALGLAMSGNLDQEQ
;
A
#
# COMPACT_ATOMS: atom_id res chain seq x y z
N MET A 1 7.52 12.88 -2.24
CA MET A 1 7.23 11.79 -1.27
C MET A 1 5.81 11.29 -1.45
N ILE A 2 5.60 9.98 -1.30
CA ILE A 2 4.26 9.38 -1.28
C ILE A 2 4.09 8.70 0.08
N PHE A 3 2.93 8.87 0.71
CA PHE A 3 2.52 8.06 1.85
C PHE A 3 1.47 7.06 1.39
N LEU A 4 1.70 5.77 1.62
CA LEU A 4 0.78 4.69 1.25
C LEU A 4 0.17 4.08 2.52
N THR A 5 -1.15 4.13 2.63
CA THR A 5 -1.90 3.46 3.70
C THR A 5 -2.20 2.03 3.28
N PHE A 6 -1.52 1.04 3.86
CA PHE A 6 -1.79 -0.39 3.64
C PHE A 6 -2.52 -0.95 4.87
N GLY A 7 -3.79 -0.57 5.03
CA GLY A 7 -4.65 -0.93 6.16
C GLY A 7 -5.81 -1.83 5.75
N THR A 8 -7.03 -1.54 6.22
CA THR A 8 -8.26 -2.23 5.78
C THR A 8 -8.44 -2.07 4.27
N GLY A 9 -8.16 -0.87 3.75
CA GLY A 9 -8.08 -0.54 2.32
C GLY A 9 -6.67 -0.11 1.93
N LEU A 10 -6.53 0.39 0.69
CA LEU A 10 -5.30 0.92 0.11
C LEU A 10 -5.53 2.32 -0.46
N GLY A 11 -4.83 3.31 0.08
CA GLY A 11 -4.88 4.69 -0.42
C GLY A 11 -3.51 5.35 -0.37
N ALA A 12 -3.36 6.49 -1.03
CA ALA A 12 -2.11 7.25 -1.00
C ALA A 12 -2.33 8.74 -0.74
N GLY A 13 -1.41 9.35 -0.01
CA GLY A 13 -1.22 10.79 0.06
C GLY A 13 -0.01 11.19 -0.78
N LEU A 14 -0.20 12.17 -1.69
CA LEU A 14 0.83 12.61 -2.62
C LEU A 14 1.38 13.95 -2.17
N ILE A 15 2.67 14.03 -1.89
CA ILE A 15 3.39 15.29 -1.60
C ILE A 15 4.30 15.58 -2.77
N LEU A 16 3.88 16.51 -3.62
CA LEU A 16 4.58 16.94 -4.83
C LEU A 16 5.14 18.35 -4.61
N SER A 17 6.44 18.53 -4.86
CA SER A 17 7.15 19.81 -4.64
C SER A 17 6.91 20.39 -3.24
N GLY A 18 6.89 19.53 -2.21
CA GLY A 18 6.71 19.94 -0.81
C GLY A 18 5.29 20.27 -0.39
N ARG A 19 4.29 20.09 -1.28
CA ARG A 19 2.88 20.39 -1.01
C ARG A 19 2.01 19.17 -1.20
N LEU A 20 0.94 19.06 -0.39
CA LEU A 20 -0.09 18.04 -0.57
C LEU A 20 -0.81 18.27 -1.92
N TYR A 21 -0.82 17.24 -2.75
CA TYR A 21 -1.52 17.29 -4.04
C TYR A 21 -2.88 16.59 -3.90
N ASN A 22 -3.95 17.36 -3.97
CA ASN A 22 -5.32 16.88 -3.81
C ASN A 22 -5.99 16.54 -5.16
N GLY A 23 -5.40 16.95 -6.29
CA GLY A 23 -6.06 16.85 -7.59
C GLY A 23 -7.18 17.88 -7.75
N HIS A 24 -7.93 17.77 -8.85
CA HIS A 24 -9.01 18.71 -9.19
C HIS A 24 -10.17 18.68 -8.19
N SER A 25 -10.57 17.49 -7.71
CA SER A 25 -11.77 17.28 -6.88
C SER A 25 -11.44 16.67 -5.50
N GLY A 26 -10.17 16.72 -5.06
CA GLY A 26 -9.74 16.13 -3.79
C GLY A 26 -9.56 14.61 -3.82
N LEU A 27 -9.57 13.99 -5.01
CA LEU A 27 -9.50 12.53 -5.17
C LEU A 27 -8.12 12.03 -5.66
N ALA A 28 -7.08 12.85 -5.58
CA ALA A 28 -5.73 12.37 -5.87
C ALA A 28 -5.30 11.34 -4.81
N GLY A 29 -4.62 10.29 -5.26
CA GLY A 29 -4.16 9.24 -4.36
C GLY A 29 -5.09 8.03 -4.22
N GLU A 30 -6.19 7.94 -4.97
CA GLU A 30 -7.06 6.77 -5.06
C GLU A 30 -6.40 5.59 -5.79
N VAL A 31 -5.16 5.28 -5.39
CA VAL A 31 -4.30 4.27 -6.03
C VAL A 31 -4.85 2.85 -5.87
N GLY A 32 -5.56 2.59 -4.78
CA GLY A 32 -6.20 1.29 -4.54
C GLY A 32 -7.18 0.89 -5.62
N HIS A 33 -7.77 1.88 -6.28
CA HIS A 33 -8.71 1.68 -7.38
C HIS A 33 -8.04 1.29 -8.71
N ILE A 34 -6.72 1.47 -8.87
CA ILE A 34 -6.00 1.14 -10.10
C ILE A 34 -6.07 -0.37 -10.34
N ARG A 35 -6.46 -0.76 -11.57
CA ARG A 35 -6.39 -2.17 -11.99
C ARG A 35 -4.94 -2.54 -12.31
N ILE A 36 -4.39 -3.52 -11.61
CA ILE A 36 -3.03 -4.03 -11.82
C ILE A 36 -2.98 -5.50 -12.27
N SER A 37 -4.16 -6.12 -12.43
CA SER A 37 -4.32 -7.50 -12.90
C SER A 37 -5.70 -7.69 -13.52
N ASP A 38 -5.82 -8.68 -14.41
CA ASP A 38 -7.13 -9.14 -14.94
C ASP A 38 -7.81 -10.17 -14.04
N HIS A 39 -7.09 -10.63 -13.01
CA HIS A 39 -7.54 -11.64 -12.06
C HIS A 39 -7.65 -11.06 -10.64
N GLY A 40 -8.14 -11.87 -9.70
CA GLY A 40 -8.27 -11.53 -8.29
C GLY A 40 -9.71 -11.24 -7.84
N SER A 41 -9.87 -10.96 -6.56
CA SER A 41 -11.17 -10.68 -5.95
C SER A 41 -11.81 -9.41 -6.50
N ILE A 42 -13.14 -9.33 -6.43
CA ILE A 42 -13.88 -8.14 -6.85
C ILE A 42 -13.76 -7.07 -5.77
N CYS A 43 -13.27 -5.90 -6.15
CA CYS A 43 -13.24 -4.70 -5.35
C CYS A 43 -13.62 -3.51 -6.24
N TYR A 44 -14.42 -2.55 -5.74
CA TYR A 44 -14.95 -1.43 -6.53
C TYR A 44 -15.70 -1.86 -7.80
N GLY A 45 -16.42 -2.99 -7.77
CA GLY A 45 -17.17 -3.53 -8.91
C GLY A 45 -16.31 -4.10 -10.03
N LYS A 46 -14.99 -4.28 -9.84
CA LYS A 46 -14.05 -4.85 -10.82
C LYS A 46 -13.06 -5.81 -10.18
N LYS A 47 -12.53 -6.73 -10.98
CA LYS A 47 -11.43 -7.62 -10.59
C LYS A 47 -10.09 -6.91 -10.73
N GLY A 48 -9.12 -7.33 -9.90
CA GLY A 48 -7.72 -6.99 -10.09
C GLY A 48 -7.34 -5.56 -9.74
N SER A 49 -8.11 -4.86 -8.90
CA SER A 49 -7.68 -3.58 -8.32
C SER A 49 -6.49 -3.77 -7.39
N TRP A 50 -5.64 -2.78 -7.25
CA TRP A 50 -4.47 -2.89 -6.37
C TRP A 50 -4.88 -3.18 -4.92
N GLU A 51 -5.95 -2.55 -4.42
CA GLU A 51 -6.51 -2.83 -3.10
C GLU A 51 -6.94 -4.28 -2.92
N SER A 52 -7.45 -4.97 -3.97
CA SER A 52 -7.86 -6.36 -3.86
C SER A 52 -6.70 -7.33 -3.58
N TYR A 53 -5.47 -6.89 -3.77
CA TYR A 53 -4.24 -7.60 -3.41
C TYR A 53 -3.54 -7.03 -2.19
N CYS A 54 -3.57 -5.70 -2.03
CA CYS A 54 -2.74 -4.96 -1.08
C CYS A 54 -3.59 -4.20 -0.07
N SER A 55 -4.46 -4.93 0.62
CA SER A 55 -5.22 -4.44 1.76
C SER A 55 -5.53 -5.57 2.73
N GLY A 56 -5.92 -5.25 3.95
CA GLY A 56 -6.36 -6.25 4.91
C GLY A 56 -7.57 -7.05 4.43
N THR A 57 -8.53 -6.37 3.79
CA THR A 57 -9.68 -7.01 3.16
C THR A 57 -9.26 -7.89 1.99
N GLY A 58 -8.34 -7.42 1.14
CA GLY A 58 -7.84 -8.16 -0.01
C GLY A 58 -7.07 -9.42 0.40
N ILE A 59 -6.15 -9.33 1.37
CA ILE A 59 -5.40 -10.47 1.90
C ILE A 59 -6.36 -11.54 2.47
N SER A 60 -7.36 -11.12 3.26
CA SER A 60 -8.37 -12.01 3.83
C SER A 60 -9.22 -12.70 2.75
N ALA A 61 -9.63 -11.94 1.72
CA ALA A 61 -10.38 -12.47 0.59
C ALA A 61 -9.57 -13.48 -0.22
N MET A 62 -8.31 -13.17 -0.55
CA MET A 62 -7.42 -14.11 -1.24
C MET A 62 -7.23 -15.41 -0.47
N TYR A 63 -7.03 -15.33 0.85
CA TYR A 63 -6.88 -16.53 1.67
C TYR A 63 -8.14 -17.42 1.62
N LYS A 64 -9.33 -16.79 1.76
CA LYS A 64 -10.61 -17.48 1.64
C LYS A 64 -10.80 -18.11 0.26
N ASP A 65 -10.51 -17.39 -0.81
CA ASP A 65 -10.70 -17.87 -2.18
C ASP A 65 -9.79 -19.07 -2.50
N HIS A 66 -8.56 -19.10 -1.95
CA HIS A 66 -7.59 -20.17 -2.20
C HIS A 66 -7.79 -21.41 -1.31
N PHE A 67 -8.18 -21.22 -0.06
CA PHE A 67 -8.17 -22.28 0.94
C PHE A 67 -9.53 -22.57 1.58
N ASN A 68 -10.56 -21.81 1.21
CA ASN A 68 -11.92 -21.90 1.77
C ASN A 68 -11.95 -21.75 3.31
N GLU A 69 -11.03 -20.97 3.85
CA GLU A 69 -10.90 -20.67 5.28
C GLU A 69 -10.96 -19.14 5.47
N GLN A 70 -11.72 -18.67 6.47
CA GLN A 70 -11.88 -17.24 6.73
C GLN A 70 -10.94 -16.82 7.88
N LEU A 71 -9.89 -16.07 7.53
CA LEU A 71 -8.94 -15.49 8.48
C LEU A 71 -8.80 -13.99 8.25
N SER A 72 -8.51 -13.24 9.31
CA SER A 72 -8.14 -11.83 9.19
C SER A 72 -6.71 -11.70 8.66
N ALA A 73 -6.39 -10.57 8.01
CA ALA A 73 -5.02 -10.29 7.59
C ALA A 73 -4.01 -10.34 8.74
N LYS A 74 -4.41 -9.93 9.95
CA LYS A 74 -3.58 -10.02 11.15
C LYS A 74 -3.23 -11.46 11.50
N GLU A 75 -4.20 -12.36 11.43
CA GLU A 75 -3.99 -13.80 11.69
C GLU A 75 -3.13 -14.43 10.59
N ILE A 76 -3.36 -14.07 9.32
CA ILE A 76 -2.57 -14.55 8.18
C ILE A 76 -1.10 -14.10 8.32
N CYS A 77 -0.84 -12.83 8.65
CA CYS A 77 0.52 -12.36 8.93
C CYS A 77 1.17 -13.13 10.09
N ARG A 78 0.45 -13.32 11.21
CA ARG A 78 0.95 -14.09 12.35
C ARG A 78 1.29 -15.53 11.99
N LEU A 79 0.44 -16.21 11.20
CA LEU A 79 0.70 -17.57 10.72
C LEU A 79 1.91 -17.61 9.78
N ALA A 80 2.05 -16.62 8.90
CA ALA A 80 3.20 -16.50 8.01
C ALA A 80 4.52 -16.33 8.79
N GLU A 81 4.52 -15.52 9.86
CA GLU A 81 5.67 -15.38 10.78
C GLU A 81 6.05 -16.71 11.45
N GLN A 82 5.07 -17.60 11.66
CA GLN A 82 5.28 -18.95 12.19
C GLN A 82 5.67 -19.99 11.13
N GLY A 83 5.78 -19.57 9.87
CA GLY A 83 6.18 -20.44 8.77
C GLY A 83 5.05 -21.22 8.11
N ASP A 84 3.77 -20.87 8.37
CA ASP A 84 2.64 -21.51 7.70
C ASP A 84 2.70 -21.29 6.19
N LYS A 85 2.69 -22.37 5.42
CA LYS A 85 2.88 -22.34 3.97
C LYS A 85 1.73 -21.67 3.22
N LYS A 86 0.49 -21.82 3.69
CA LYS A 86 -0.69 -21.19 3.07
C LYS A 86 -0.65 -19.68 3.28
N ALA A 87 -0.33 -19.25 4.50
CA ALA A 87 -0.21 -17.83 4.83
C ALA A 87 0.95 -17.18 4.07
N LEU A 88 2.13 -17.81 4.03
CA LEU A 88 3.28 -17.34 3.26
C LEU A 88 2.95 -17.19 1.77
N TYR A 89 2.22 -18.12 1.18
CA TYR A 89 1.80 -18.06 -0.21
C TYR A 89 0.94 -16.82 -0.51
N ILE A 90 -0.04 -16.51 0.34
CA ILE A 90 -0.91 -15.33 0.18
C ILE A 90 -0.13 -14.03 0.38
N ILE A 91 0.77 -13.99 1.37
CA ILE A 91 1.62 -12.83 1.61
C ILE A 91 2.56 -12.59 0.43
N ASP A 92 3.13 -13.63 -0.17
CA ASP A 92 4.00 -13.53 -1.34
C ASP A 92 3.26 -12.93 -2.56
N ILE A 93 2.02 -13.36 -2.80
CA ILE A 93 1.15 -12.75 -3.82
C ILE A 93 0.94 -11.26 -3.52
N SER A 94 0.52 -10.92 -2.30
CA SER A 94 0.28 -9.53 -1.90
C SER A 94 1.55 -8.70 -2.03
N ALA A 95 2.70 -9.19 -1.58
CA ALA A 95 3.98 -8.51 -1.68
C ALA A 95 4.41 -8.28 -3.14
N THR A 96 4.18 -9.26 -4.02
CA THR A 96 4.46 -9.14 -5.45
C THR A 96 3.63 -8.02 -6.08
N TYR A 97 2.32 -7.97 -5.79
CA TYR A 97 1.45 -6.91 -6.29
C TYR A 97 1.70 -5.56 -5.62
N LEU A 98 2.17 -5.55 -4.37
CA LEU A 98 2.65 -4.32 -3.73
C LEU A 98 3.81 -3.75 -4.53
N GLY A 99 4.82 -4.56 -4.87
CA GLY A 99 5.96 -4.14 -5.68
C GLY A 99 5.56 -3.63 -7.07
N LYS A 100 4.63 -4.29 -7.77
CA LYS A 100 4.11 -3.82 -9.07
C LYS A 100 3.48 -2.42 -8.97
N GLY A 101 2.63 -2.20 -7.99
CA GLY A 101 1.99 -0.90 -7.81
C GLY A 101 2.99 0.19 -7.39
N LEU A 102 3.98 -0.15 -6.56
CA LEU A 102 5.06 0.78 -6.21
C LEU A 102 5.89 1.15 -7.43
N ALA A 103 6.21 0.20 -8.31
CA ALA A 103 6.91 0.45 -9.58
C ALA A 103 6.15 1.45 -10.46
N LEU A 104 4.82 1.31 -10.60
CA LEU A 104 4.00 2.28 -11.31
C LEU A 104 4.12 3.69 -10.72
N LEU A 105 4.08 3.82 -9.40
CA LEU A 105 4.22 5.12 -8.74
C LEU A 105 5.62 5.70 -8.90
N MET A 106 6.66 4.86 -8.87
CA MET A 106 8.05 5.26 -9.11
C MET A 106 8.22 5.82 -10.53
N ASP A 107 7.70 5.13 -11.54
CA ASP A 107 7.85 5.53 -12.94
C ASP A 107 7.00 6.75 -13.32
N ILE A 108 5.83 6.93 -12.70
CA ILE A 108 4.95 8.07 -12.99
C ILE A 108 5.39 9.34 -12.25
N LEU A 109 5.80 9.21 -10.99
CA LEU A 109 6.00 10.37 -10.10
C LEU A 109 7.46 10.59 -9.68
N ASN A 110 8.34 9.61 -9.92
CA ASN A 110 9.75 9.63 -9.51
C ASN A 110 9.96 10.21 -8.09
N PRO A 111 9.33 9.62 -7.06
CA PRO A 111 9.41 10.17 -5.71
C PRO A 111 10.74 9.80 -5.05
N GLU A 112 11.33 10.69 -4.27
CA GLU A 112 12.50 10.41 -3.43
C GLU A 112 12.22 9.26 -2.43
N LYS A 113 10.99 9.18 -1.92
CA LYS A 113 10.59 8.13 -0.97
C LYS A 113 9.11 7.80 -1.03
N ILE A 114 8.80 6.53 -0.75
CA ILE A 114 7.46 6.03 -0.48
C ILE A 114 7.46 5.47 0.95
N VAL A 115 6.59 6.01 1.80
CA VAL A 115 6.42 5.57 3.19
C VAL A 115 5.15 4.75 3.29
N ILE A 116 5.24 3.51 3.79
CA ILE A 116 4.11 2.58 3.87
C ILE A 116 3.72 2.35 5.33
N GLY A 117 2.45 2.60 5.66
CA GLY A 117 1.89 2.43 7.00
C GLY A 117 1.16 1.11 7.23
N SER A 118 0.62 0.97 8.43
CA SER A 118 -0.32 -0.08 8.86
C SER A 118 0.23 -1.51 8.77
N ILE A 119 -0.30 -2.39 7.94
CA ILE A 119 0.10 -3.81 7.83
C ILE A 119 1.59 -3.92 7.50
N PHE A 120 2.07 -3.13 6.53
CA PHE A 120 3.48 -3.17 6.13
C PHE A 120 4.41 -2.84 7.29
N THR A 121 4.11 -1.81 8.07
CA THR A 121 4.94 -1.42 9.23
C THR A 121 5.08 -2.55 10.26
N ARG A 122 4.02 -3.33 10.49
CA ARG A 122 4.03 -4.42 11.46
C ARG A 122 4.67 -5.71 10.97
N SER A 123 4.62 -5.94 9.66
CA SER A 123 5.01 -7.23 9.06
C SER A 123 5.97 -7.04 7.88
N GLU A 124 6.79 -5.99 7.90
CA GLU A 124 7.67 -5.60 6.81
C GLU A 124 8.53 -6.76 6.29
N SER A 125 9.10 -7.54 7.19
CA SER A 125 9.97 -8.68 6.86
C SER A 125 9.29 -9.72 5.96
N LEU A 126 7.97 -9.89 6.08
CA LEU A 126 7.19 -10.81 5.26
C LEU A 126 7.04 -10.32 3.81
N PHE A 127 6.98 -9.00 3.62
CA PHE A 127 6.69 -8.39 2.31
C PHE A 127 7.95 -8.02 1.53
N ARG A 128 9.02 -7.60 2.22
CA ARG A 128 10.17 -6.91 1.63
C ARG A 128 10.78 -7.65 0.45
N SER A 129 11.11 -8.92 0.60
CA SER A 129 11.83 -9.68 -0.44
C SER A 129 11.07 -9.76 -1.78
N SER A 130 9.80 -10.15 -1.75
CA SER A 130 9.00 -10.31 -2.98
C SER A 130 8.57 -8.96 -3.57
N MET A 131 8.33 -7.96 -2.71
CA MET A 131 8.09 -6.58 -3.11
C MET A 131 9.28 -6.00 -3.89
N GLU A 132 10.49 -6.08 -3.34
CA GLU A 132 11.70 -5.54 -3.97
C GLU A 132 12.03 -6.26 -5.28
N LYS A 133 11.91 -7.59 -5.33
CA LYS A 133 12.05 -8.35 -6.58
C LYS A 133 11.09 -7.87 -7.66
N SER A 134 9.85 -7.58 -7.26
CA SER A 134 8.83 -7.08 -8.19
C SER A 134 9.13 -5.65 -8.64
N ILE A 135 9.55 -4.75 -7.75
CA ILE A 135 9.99 -3.40 -8.11
C ILE A 135 11.12 -3.46 -9.14
N HIS A 136 12.18 -4.23 -8.88
CA HIS A 136 13.33 -4.35 -9.79
C HIS A 136 12.97 -4.92 -11.17
N LYS A 137 11.91 -5.72 -11.24
CA LYS A 137 11.44 -6.29 -12.51
C LYS A 137 10.59 -5.32 -13.32
N GLU A 138 9.78 -4.51 -12.66
CA GLU A 138 8.71 -3.72 -13.29
C GLU A 138 9.06 -2.24 -13.45
N ALA A 139 9.85 -1.64 -12.54
CA ALA A 139 10.23 -0.23 -12.59
C ALA A 139 11.46 0.00 -13.49
N LEU A 140 11.58 1.21 -14.02
CA LEU A 140 12.81 1.67 -14.63
C LEU A 140 13.96 1.61 -13.59
N GLU A 141 15.12 1.15 -14.02
CA GLU A 141 16.27 0.99 -13.11
C GLU A 141 16.62 2.30 -12.37
N GLN A 142 16.55 3.44 -13.07
CA GLN A 142 16.85 4.73 -12.47
C GLN A 142 15.83 5.15 -11.42
N THR A 143 14.53 5.05 -11.73
CA THR A 143 13.47 5.46 -10.79
C THR A 143 13.42 4.58 -9.55
N SER A 144 13.73 3.28 -9.69
CA SER A 144 13.82 2.37 -8.55
C SER A 144 15.04 2.65 -7.67
N LYS A 145 16.18 3.10 -8.24
CA LYS A 145 17.38 3.50 -7.46
C LYS A 145 17.18 4.82 -6.73
N ASP A 146 16.43 5.74 -7.31
CA ASP A 146 16.20 7.06 -6.73
C ASP A 146 15.18 7.05 -5.57
N CYS A 147 14.39 5.98 -5.44
CA CYS A 147 13.27 5.90 -4.50
C CYS A 147 13.54 4.98 -3.31
N LEU A 148 13.42 5.50 -2.09
CA LEU A 148 13.47 4.70 -0.87
C LEU A 148 12.07 4.23 -0.46
N VAL A 149 11.88 2.93 -0.24
CA VAL A 149 10.66 2.36 0.33
C VAL A 149 10.87 2.07 1.82
N LEU A 150 10.13 2.80 2.66
CA LEU A 150 10.31 2.82 4.11
C LEU A 150 9.01 2.47 4.85
N PRO A 151 9.06 1.75 5.99
CA PRO A 151 7.92 1.65 6.87
C PRO A 151 7.66 2.99 7.57
N SER A 152 6.40 3.26 7.90
CA SER A 152 6.03 4.42 8.70
C SER A 152 6.57 4.29 10.13
N LEU A 153 7.18 5.35 10.65
CA LEU A 153 7.62 5.43 12.05
C LEU A 153 6.49 5.80 13.03
N LEU A 154 5.33 6.23 12.52
CA LEU A 154 4.21 6.68 13.36
C LEU A 154 3.43 5.54 14.03
N GLY A 155 3.59 4.30 13.56
CA GLY A 155 2.92 3.13 14.13
C GLY A 155 1.41 3.34 14.30
N GLU A 156 0.89 3.08 15.49
CA GLU A 156 -0.53 3.24 15.83
C GLU A 156 -0.97 4.71 15.95
N ALA A 157 -0.05 5.65 16.16
CA ALA A 157 -0.34 7.09 16.23
C ALA A 157 -0.64 7.72 14.86
N LEU A 158 -0.57 6.96 13.76
CA LEU A 158 -0.76 7.47 12.41
C LEU A 158 -2.12 8.18 12.22
N GLY A 159 -3.20 7.59 12.76
CA GLY A 159 -4.55 8.17 12.67
C GLY A 159 -4.66 9.50 13.40
N ASP A 160 -4.11 9.55 14.62
CA ASP A 160 -4.13 10.76 15.46
C ASP A 160 -3.30 11.87 14.83
N MET A 161 -2.12 11.53 14.30
CA MET A 161 -1.25 12.49 13.61
C MET A 161 -1.86 13.00 12.31
N ALA A 162 -2.58 12.17 11.56
CA ALA A 162 -3.31 12.60 10.37
C ALA A 162 -4.45 13.57 10.73
N ALA A 163 -5.22 13.28 11.79
CA ALA A 163 -6.29 14.16 12.27
C ALA A 163 -5.75 15.52 12.76
N LEU A 164 -4.66 15.51 13.53
CA LEU A 164 -3.99 16.72 13.98
C LEU A 164 -3.45 17.55 12.80
N GLY A 165 -2.83 16.90 11.80
CA GLY A 165 -2.33 17.56 10.61
C GLY A 165 -3.44 18.25 9.82
N LEU A 166 -4.60 17.60 9.66
CA LEU A 166 -5.78 18.20 9.03
C LEU A 166 -6.32 19.40 9.81
N ALA A 167 -6.43 19.29 11.13
CA ALA A 167 -6.89 20.37 11.98
C ALA A 167 -5.97 21.60 11.91
N MET A 168 -4.65 21.37 11.81
CA MET A 168 -3.67 22.45 11.68
C MET A 168 -3.68 23.09 10.28
N SER A 169 -3.85 22.30 9.21
CA SER A 169 -3.91 22.84 7.84
C SER A 169 -5.18 23.64 7.57
N GLY A 170 -6.32 23.26 8.14
CA GLY A 170 -7.57 24.02 8.03
C GLY A 170 -7.53 25.41 8.66
N ASN A 171 -6.61 25.67 9.58
CA ASN A 171 -6.41 27.01 10.14
C ASN A 171 -5.49 27.91 9.29
N LEU A 172 -4.67 27.32 8.38
CA LEU A 172 -3.77 28.06 7.51
C LEU A 172 -4.47 28.62 6.26
N ASP A 173 -5.56 27.98 5.83
CA ASP A 173 -6.33 28.43 4.65
C ASP A 173 -7.35 29.56 4.97
N GLN A 174 -7.54 29.91 6.25
CA GLN A 174 -8.42 31.02 6.67
C GLN A 174 -7.69 32.37 6.80
N GLU A 175 -6.36 32.41 6.65
CA GLU A 175 -5.56 33.63 6.76
C GLU A 175 -5.06 34.16 5.40
N GLN A 176 -5.61 33.70 4.27
CA GLN A 176 -5.37 34.22 2.92
C GLN A 176 -6.69 34.71 2.30
#